data_9705be229adf10d5cbfd1d83ca08d156
#
_entry.id   9705be229adf10d5cbfd1d83ca08d156
#
_cell.length_a   1.000
_cell.length_b   1.000
_cell.length_c   1.000
_cell.angle_alpha   90.00
_cell.angle_beta   90.00
_cell.angle_gamma   90.00
#
_symmetry.space_group_name_H-M   'P 1'
#
loop_
_entity.id
_entity.type
_entity.pdbx_description
1 polymer ?
#
loop_
_entity_poly.entity_id
_entity_poly.type
_entity_poly.pdbx_seq_one_letter_code
_entity_poly.pdbx_strand_id
1 'polypeptide(L)'
;MRNARIAILGALSFVWFAPVAYGQEGLSVNGSLHLNDRVNLRSGKFQWQEYRLALKPSYEAGEKVKFRSEVWVRELRTAMPFETPANRLQLREAYLDLNGLLHSSIDIRIGRQRIAWGSADRLNPSDNLNPQEFEDFWDFGRHTPTNSLLAKWYVWGFTLEGVVTPWFEPSQLPDASWNAAFLPQMPTRRRFPMAGGFSVDVALQPLALEWHTVRPSGHLSDATYGVRLQRNVGNYTLSAGWVRQHSPIPVLSQLELEGTLGALPTPLNPGVQMDTKVIATLSYPIRQVVSADFAGALGNVGIWGEGALFIPSEVVVRPTATVHSPLGTLAPTLPDTTVLSGTPYAKYTFGLDYTFPVNLYMNVQYAHGFAHEAGSDNLTDWLAWVLEWKSPAERWKVALLNGTVQVKDFNRLKASSTIFWLPEVAWLPIDGLEVKVGAHAIFAGVDSPFRPVRKNGDLYLQVGYAF
;
A
#
# COMPACT_ATOMS: atom_id res chain seq x y z
N MET A 1 3.08 -30.11 22.77
CA MET A 1 2.53 -30.85 21.62
C MET A 1 1.04 -31.22 21.76
N ARG A 2 0.23 -30.51 22.55
CA ARG A 2 -1.20 -30.84 22.81
C ARG A 2 -2.20 -29.82 22.25
N ASN A 3 -1.75 -28.66 21.79
CA ASN A 3 -2.62 -27.56 21.32
C ASN A 3 -2.70 -27.40 19.78
N ALA A 4 -1.98 -28.22 19.02
CA ALA A 4 -2.03 -28.16 17.54
C ALA A 4 -3.17 -28.99 16.93
N ARG A 5 -3.84 -29.85 17.72
CA ARG A 5 -4.90 -30.74 17.20
C ARG A 5 -6.31 -30.14 17.21
N ILE A 6 -6.53 -28.99 17.85
CA ILE A 6 -7.87 -28.39 17.98
C ILE A 6 -8.15 -27.38 16.86
N ALA A 7 -7.13 -26.82 16.20
CA ALA A 7 -7.34 -25.82 15.13
C ALA A 7 -7.81 -26.43 13.79
N ILE A 8 -7.57 -27.71 13.55
CA ILE A 8 -7.92 -28.37 12.26
C ILE A 8 -9.37 -28.87 12.24
N LEU A 9 -9.99 -29.10 13.39
CA LEU A 9 -11.38 -29.61 13.49
C LEU A 9 -12.46 -28.52 13.45
N GLY A 10 -12.10 -27.23 13.61
CA GLY A 10 -13.02 -26.11 13.51
C GLY A 10 -13.35 -25.67 12.08
N ALA A 11 -12.55 -26.07 11.09
CA ALA A 11 -12.67 -25.61 9.70
C ALA A 11 -13.61 -26.46 8.82
N LEU A 12 -14.16 -27.58 9.35
CA LEU A 12 -14.97 -28.52 8.57
C LEU A 12 -16.48 -28.45 8.85
N SER A 13 -16.96 -27.55 9.67
CA SER A 13 -18.39 -27.26 9.75
C SER A 13 -18.81 -26.30 8.62
N PHE A 14 -18.67 -26.74 7.38
CA PHE A 14 -19.27 -26.08 6.25
C PHE A 14 -20.79 -26.18 6.35
N VAL A 15 -21.41 -25.12 6.84
CA VAL A 15 -22.85 -24.92 6.67
C VAL A 15 -23.08 -24.76 5.16
N TRP A 16 -23.84 -25.65 4.59
CA TRP A 16 -24.40 -25.52 3.25
C TRP A 16 -25.30 -24.29 3.22
N PHE A 17 -24.78 -23.14 2.88
CA PHE A 17 -25.57 -22.03 2.37
C PHE A 17 -25.85 -22.33 0.90
N ALA A 18 -26.97 -22.98 0.61
CA ALA A 18 -27.55 -22.90 -0.72
C ALA A 18 -27.74 -21.42 -1.04
N PRO A 19 -27.41 -20.94 -2.25
CA PRO A 19 -27.70 -19.57 -2.62
C PRO A 19 -29.21 -19.40 -2.63
N VAL A 20 -29.75 -18.78 -1.60
CA VAL A 20 -31.15 -18.35 -1.58
C VAL A 20 -31.16 -17.04 -2.38
N ALA A 21 -31.21 -17.18 -3.69
CA ALA A 21 -31.55 -16.08 -4.59
C ALA A 21 -33.03 -15.74 -4.40
N TYR A 22 -33.35 -14.98 -3.36
CA TYR A 22 -34.63 -14.26 -3.34
C TYR A 22 -34.50 -13.07 -4.28
N GLY A 23 -34.75 -13.30 -5.57
CA GLY A 23 -34.87 -12.24 -6.57
C GLY A 23 -36.15 -11.45 -6.36
N GLN A 24 -36.12 -10.37 -5.59
CA GLN A 24 -36.95 -9.23 -5.94
C GLN A 24 -36.35 -8.65 -7.24
N GLU A 25 -37.19 -8.31 -8.23
CA GLU A 25 -36.71 -7.67 -9.45
C GLU A 25 -35.75 -6.51 -9.08
N GLY A 26 -34.52 -6.55 -9.59
CA GLY A 26 -33.50 -5.54 -9.36
C GLY A 26 -32.55 -5.74 -8.17
N LEU A 27 -32.80 -6.64 -7.21
CA LEU A 27 -31.89 -6.91 -6.10
C LEU A 27 -31.02 -8.13 -6.37
N SER A 28 -29.70 -7.98 -6.21
CA SER A 28 -28.76 -9.10 -6.21
C SER A 28 -27.82 -9.00 -5.01
N VAL A 29 -27.43 -10.15 -4.47
CA VAL A 29 -26.44 -10.23 -3.39
C VAL A 29 -25.39 -11.26 -3.79
N ASN A 30 -24.20 -10.78 -4.10
CA ASN A 30 -23.02 -11.62 -4.30
C ASN A 30 -22.14 -11.53 -3.06
N GLY A 31 -21.23 -12.47 -2.89
CA GLY A 31 -20.32 -12.42 -1.76
C GLY A 31 -19.12 -13.32 -1.92
N SER A 32 -18.22 -13.23 -0.95
CA SER A 32 -17.08 -14.14 -0.87
C SER A 32 -16.67 -14.38 0.58
N LEU A 33 -16.24 -15.61 0.86
CA LEU A 33 -15.56 -16.00 2.08
C LEU A 33 -14.07 -16.13 1.76
N HIS A 34 -13.21 -15.54 2.61
CA HIS A 34 -11.76 -15.60 2.47
C HIS A 34 -11.15 -15.97 3.82
N LEU A 35 -10.38 -17.04 3.84
CA LEU A 35 -9.60 -17.51 4.98
C LEU A 35 -8.13 -17.47 4.58
N ASN A 36 -7.27 -16.88 5.42
CA ASN A 36 -5.85 -16.75 5.15
C ASN A 36 -5.06 -16.90 6.44
N ASP A 37 -4.37 -18.02 6.57
CA ASP A 37 -3.51 -18.34 7.70
C ASP A 37 -2.04 -18.37 7.23
N ARG A 38 -1.17 -17.64 7.94
CA ARG A 38 0.27 -17.56 7.63
C ARG A 38 1.13 -17.92 8.83
N VAL A 39 2.16 -18.68 8.56
CA VAL A 39 3.15 -19.11 9.55
C VAL A 39 4.53 -18.65 9.10
N ASN A 40 5.26 -17.98 9.96
CA ASN A 40 6.60 -17.50 9.67
C ASN A 40 7.56 -18.64 9.33
N LEU A 41 8.25 -18.57 8.19
CA LEU A 41 9.15 -19.60 7.68
C LEU A 41 10.30 -19.96 8.61
N ARG A 42 10.76 -19.02 9.46
CA ARG A 42 11.92 -19.23 10.34
C ARG A 42 11.55 -19.69 11.73
N SER A 43 10.50 -19.06 12.31
CA SER A 43 10.13 -19.29 13.71
C SER A 43 9.01 -20.30 13.90
N GLY A 44 8.27 -20.65 12.83
CA GLY A 44 7.10 -21.51 12.90
C GLY A 44 5.93 -20.90 13.67
N LYS A 45 5.98 -19.58 14.01
CA LYS A 45 4.91 -18.89 14.73
C LYS A 45 3.87 -18.35 13.77
N PHE A 46 2.61 -18.29 14.21
CA PHE A 46 1.56 -17.58 13.47
C PHE A 46 1.96 -16.12 13.27
N GLN A 47 1.82 -15.65 12.04
CA GLN A 47 2.18 -14.29 11.63
C GLN A 47 0.97 -13.49 11.19
N TRP A 48 0.00 -14.13 10.54
CA TRP A 48 -1.21 -13.53 10.02
C TRP A 48 -2.36 -14.54 10.05
N GLN A 49 -3.54 -14.11 10.47
CA GLN A 49 -4.76 -14.88 10.38
C GLN A 49 -5.89 -13.92 10.03
N GLU A 50 -6.49 -14.09 8.86
CA GLU A 50 -7.62 -13.29 8.42
C GLU A 50 -8.78 -14.19 8.00
N TYR A 51 -9.95 -13.97 8.59
CA TYR A 51 -11.20 -14.57 8.20
C TYR A 51 -12.16 -13.46 7.82
N ARG A 52 -12.61 -13.44 6.57
CA ARG A 52 -13.37 -12.34 6.00
C ARG A 52 -14.56 -12.86 5.20
N LEU A 53 -15.74 -12.36 5.53
CA LEU A 53 -16.95 -12.44 4.72
C LEU A 53 -17.16 -11.08 4.04
N ALA A 54 -17.17 -11.05 2.73
CA ALA A 54 -17.53 -9.88 1.94
C ALA A 54 -18.94 -10.10 1.36
N LEU A 55 -19.85 -9.16 1.62
CA LEU A 55 -21.19 -9.14 1.03
C LEU A 55 -21.29 -7.95 0.08
N LYS A 56 -21.81 -8.17 -1.11
CA LYS A 56 -21.93 -7.18 -2.20
C LYS A 56 -23.37 -7.05 -2.67
N PRO A 57 -24.25 -6.47 -1.86
CA PRO A 57 -25.62 -6.19 -2.31
C PRO A 57 -25.62 -5.10 -3.37
N SER A 58 -26.41 -5.29 -4.40
CA SER A 58 -26.68 -4.29 -5.42
C SER A 58 -28.16 -4.24 -5.75
N TYR A 59 -28.67 -3.04 -6.05
CA TYR A 59 -30.05 -2.82 -6.45
C TYR A 59 -30.09 -1.95 -7.71
N GLU A 60 -30.83 -2.39 -8.71
CA GLU A 60 -31.04 -1.68 -9.96
C GLU A 60 -32.49 -1.18 -10.04
N ALA A 61 -32.68 0.15 -9.99
CA ALA A 61 -33.97 0.79 -10.18
C ALA A 61 -34.08 1.27 -11.64
N GLY A 62 -34.45 0.33 -12.52
CA GLY A 62 -34.44 0.54 -13.96
C GLY A 62 -33.00 0.64 -14.51
N GLU A 63 -32.87 1.16 -15.75
CA GLU A 63 -31.59 1.21 -16.46
C GLU A 63 -30.64 2.31 -15.96
N LYS A 64 -31.19 3.37 -15.35
CA LYS A 64 -30.47 4.63 -15.09
C LYS A 64 -29.95 4.76 -13.67
N VAL A 65 -30.53 4.05 -12.70
CA VAL A 65 -30.19 4.20 -11.28
C VAL A 65 -29.78 2.86 -10.71
N LYS A 66 -28.54 2.79 -10.21
CA LYS A 66 -27.98 1.57 -9.60
C LYS A 66 -27.34 1.91 -8.27
N PHE A 67 -27.74 1.19 -7.22
CA PHE A 67 -27.06 1.23 -5.92
C PHE A 67 -26.13 0.03 -5.81
N ARG A 68 -24.92 0.24 -5.31
CA ARG A 68 -23.94 -0.81 -5.02
C ARG A 68 -23.33 -0.60 -3.65
N SER A 69 -23.10 -1.70 -2.96
CA SER A 69 -22.44 -1.69 -1.65
C SER A 69 -21.53 -2.89 -1.51
N GLU A 70 -20.47 -2.74 -0.72
CA GLU A 70 -19.61 -3.83 -0.26
C GLU A 70 -19.35 -3.67 1.23
N VAL A 71 -19.70 -4.70 2.00
CA VAL A 71 -19.53 -4.76 3.45
C VAL A 71 -18.66 -5.96 3.80
N TRP A 72 -17.60 -5.72 4.58
CA TRP A 72 -16.77 -6.78 5.12
C TRP A 72 -17.07 -7.01 6.60
N VAL A 73 -17.26 -8.28 6.94
CA VAL A 73 -17.19 -8.77 8.32
C VAL A 73 -15.92 -9.59 8.41
N ARG A 74 -14.98 -9.16 9.26
CA ARG A 74 -13.69 -9.85 9.34
C ARG A 74 -13.14 -9.94 10.75
N GLU A 75 -12.33 -10.96 10.98
CA GLU A 75 -11.42 -11.07 12.10
C GLU A 75 -9.99 -11.12 11.57
N LEU A 76 -9.15 -10.23 12.10
CA LEU A 76 -7.73 -10.14 11.74
C LEU A 76 -6.89 -10.26 13.01
N ARG A 77 -5.91 -11.17 12.98
CA ARG A 77 -4.89 -11.35 14.01
C ARG A 77 -3.51 -11.34 13.36
N THR A 78 -2.61 -10.58 13.90
CA THR A 78 -1.21 -10.47 13.44
C THR A 78 -0.25 -10.74 14.57
N ALA A 79 1.00 -11.11 14.23
CA ALA A 79 2.05 -11.37 15.21
C ALA A 79 2.41 -10.10 16.02
N MET A 80 2.30 -8.94 15.40
CA MET A 80 2.51 -7.63 16.01
C MET A 80 1.22 -6.81 15.85
N PRO A 81 0.81 -6.08 16.90
CA PRO A 81 -0.42 -5.30 16.82
C PRO A 81 -0.28 -4.16 15.79
N PHE A 82 -1.39 -3.79 15.17
CA PHE A 82 -1.52 -2.52 14.47
C PHE A 82 -1.67 -1.39 15.48
N GLU A 83 -1.20 -0.19 15.12
CA GLU A 83 -1.46 1.01 15.93
C GLU A 83 -2.97 1.29 16.04
N THR A 84 -3.72 1.00 14.98
CA THR A 84 -5.17 1.08 14.96
C THR A 84 -5.75 -0.33 14.80
N PRO A 85 -6.57 -0.82 15.74
CA PRO A 85 -7.22 -2.12 15.63
C PRO A 85 -8.05 -2.23 14.35
N ALA A 86 -7.92 -3.35 13.65
CA ALA A 86 -8.72 -3.61 12.47
C ALA A 86 -10.22 -3.70 12.85
N ASN A 87 -11.06 -2.89 12.19
CA ASN A 87 -12.49 -2.93 12.41
C ASN A 87 -13.07 -4.27 11.93
N ARG A 88 -13.85 -4.92 12.79
CA ARG A 88 -14.53 -6.18 12.45
C ARG A 88 -15.60 -6.01 11.39
N LEU A 89 -16.28 -4.86 11.38
CA LEU A 89 -17.27 -4.47 10.38
C LEU A 89 -16.76 -3.28 9.61
N GLN A 90 -16.66 -3.39 8.28
CA GLN A 90 -16.15 -2.35 7.41
C GLN A 90 -17.12 -2.13 6.25
N LEU A 91 -17.59 -0.90 6.09
CA LEU A 91 -18.23 -0.46 4.86
C LEU A 91 -17.13 -0.13 3.84
N ARG A 92 -16.91 -1.02 2.88
CA ARG A 92 -15.91 -0.82 1.84
C ARG A 92 -16.43 0.14 0.79
N GLU A 93 -17.58 -0.18 0.19
CA GLU A 93 -18.20 0.65 -0.82
C GLU A 93 -19.69 0.83 -0.52
N ALA A 94 -20.22 2.01 -0.82
CA ALA A 94 -21.64 2.31 -0.84
C ALA A 94 -21.86 3.54 -1.71
N TYR A 95 -22.33 3.35 -2.93
CA TYR A 95 -22.51 4.43 -3.89
C TYR A 95 -23.73 4.23 -4.79
N LEU A 96 -24.15 5.33 -5.37
CA LEU A 96 -25.24 5.43 -6.31
C LEU A 96 -24.69 5.83 -7.69
N ASP A 97 -24.95 5.02 -8.72
CA ASP A 97 -24.73 5.33 -10.12
C ASP A 97 -26.00 5.93 -10.73
N LEU A 98 -25.86 7.09 -11.38
CA LEU A 98 -26.89 7.80 -12.12
C LEU A 98 -26.45 7.91 -13.58
N ASN A 99 -26.86 6.95 -14.42
CA ASN A 99 -26.39 6.82 -15.81
C ASN A 99 -27.35 7.54 -16.76
N GLY A 100 -26.85 8.57 -17.43
CA GLY A 100 -27.65 9.32 -18.40
C GLY A 100 -28.91 9.96 -17.83
N LEU A 101 -28.98 10.18 -16.49
CA LEU A 101 -30.19 10.71 -15.82
C LEU A 101 -30.40 12.19 -16.13
N LEU A 102 -29.34 12.99 -16.04
CA LEU A 102 -29.39 14.44 -16.31
C LEU A 102 -29.27 14.72 -17.82
N HIS A 103 -28.39 14.01 -18.50
CA HIS A 103 -28.16 14.08 -19.94
C HIS A 103 -27.60 12.74 -20.40
N SER A 104 -28.00 12.24 -21.57
CA SER A 104 -27.62 10.92 -22.07
C SER A 104 -26.11 10.67 -22.20
N SER A 105 -25.30 11.73 -22.27
CA SER A 105 -23.85 11.66 -22.35
C SER A 105 -23.16 11.89 -21.00
N ILE A 106 -23.89 11.96 -19.86
CA ILE A 106 -23.33 12.24 -18.55
C ILE A 106 -23.74 11.16 -17.57
N ASP A 107 -22.74 10.51 -16.96
CA ASP A 107 -22.91 9.61 -15.83
C ASP A 107 -22.35 10.24 -14.57
N ILE A 108 -23.04 10.04 -13.46
CA ILE A 108 -22.62 10.54 -12.14
C ILE A 108 -22.59 9.36 -11.16
N ARG A 109 -21.52 9.26 -10.38
CA ARG A 109 -21.43 8.33 -9.25
C ARG A 109 -21.15 9.11 -7.98
N ILE A 110 -21.92 8.87 -6.93
CA ILE A 110 -21.79 9.55 -5.65
C ILE A 110 -21.81 8.55 -4.49
N GLY A 111 -20.90 8.70 -3.57
CA GLY A 111 -20.80 7.88 -2.36
C GLY A 111 -19.39 7.35 -2.11
N ARG A 112 -19.29 6.34 -1.23
CA ARG A 112 -18.03 5.67 -0.90
C ARG A 112 -17.68 4.69 -2.01
N GLN A 113 -16.58 4.96 -2.74
CA GLN A 113 -16.23 4.23 -3.95
C GLN A 113 -14.73 4.13 -4.16
N ARG A 114 -14.31 3.08 -4.88
CA ARG A 114 -13.00 2.94 -5.46
C ARG A 114 -13.02 3.49 -6.88
N ILE A 115 -12.16 4.47 -7.16
CA ILE A 115 -11.96 5.04 -8.50
C ILE A 115 -10.54 4.67 -8.94
N ALA A 116 -10.41 3.70 -9.83
CA ALA A 116 -9.13 3.23 -10.34
C ALA A 116 -8.75 3.98 -11.61
N TRP A 117 -7.58 4.65 -11.60
CA TRP A 117 -6.94 5.20 -12.77
C TRP A 117 -5.65 4.43 -13.06
N GLY A 118 -5.20 4.47 -14.32
CA GLY A 118 -4.04 3.71 -14.76
C GLY A 118 -4.41 2.34 -15.34
N SER A 119 -3.45 1.73 -15.98
CA SER A 119 -3.61 0.48 -16.76
C SER A 119 -2.66 -0.64 -16.31
N ALA A 120 -1.70 -0.35 -15.42
CA ALA A 120 -0.75 -1.32 -14.92
C ALA A 120 -1.36 -2.28 -13.89
N ASP A 121 -0.73 -3.44 -13.70
CA ASP A 121 -1.14 -4.43 -12.72
C ASP A 121 -0.45 -4.16 -11.38
N ARG A 122 -1.20 -3.67 -10.37
CA ARG A 122 -0.78 -3.39 -8.97
C ARG A 122 0.25 -2.28 -8.77
N LEU A 123 1.20 -2.09 -9.67
CA LEU A 123 2.21 -1.02 -9.60
C LEU A 123 1.80 0.14 -10.49
N ASN A 124 0.80 0.90 -10.06
CA ASN A 124 0.12 1.94 -10.83
C ASN A 124 0.49 3.34 -10.36
N PRO A 125 1.49 4.01 -10.94
CA PRO A 125 1.84 5.38 -10.59
C PRO A 125 0.73 6.39 -10.90
N SER A 126 -0.19 6.09 -11.84
CA SER A 126 -1.32 6.96 -12.18
C SER A 126 -2.50 6.86 -11.20
N ASP A 127 -2.53 5.82 -10.34
CA ASP A 127 -3.65 5.53 -9.45
C ASP A 127 -3.52 6.24 -8.11
N ASN A 128 -3.94 7.50 -8.08
CA ASN A 128 -3.71 8.40 -6.94
C ASN A 128 -4.98 8.89 -6.22
N LEU A 129 -6.19 8.55 -6.69
CA LEU A 129 -7.44 9.08 -6.10
C LEU A 129 -7.80 8.44 -4.77
N ASN A 130 -7.52 7.16 -4.62
CA ASN A 130 -7.78 6.42 -3.39
C ASN A 130 -6.45 6.08 -2.70
N PRO A 131 -6.37 6.22 -1.36
CA PRO A 131 -5.16 5.88 -0.63
C PRO A 131 -4.86 4.38 -0.69
N GLN A 132 -3.57 4.03 -0.77
CA GLN A 132 -3.13 2.64 -0.73
C GLN A 132 -3.40 2.00 0.63
N GLU A 133 -3.70 0.72 0.61
CA GLU A 133 -3.91 -0.11 1.77
C GLU A 133 -2.77 -1.13 1.88
N PHE A 134 -1.74 -0.79 2.65
CA PHE A 134 -0.58 -1.65 2.90
C PHE A 134 -0.74 -2.54 4.14
N GLU A 135 -1.94 -2.63 4.71
CA GLU A 135 -2.21 -3.46 5.89
C GLU A 135 -1.64 -4.87 5.70
N ASP A 136 -1.89 -5.47 4.54
CA ASP A 136 -1.21 -6.68 4.09
C ASP A 136 -0.12 -6.31 3.09
N PHE A 137 1.14 -6.39 3.49
CA PHE A 137 2.27 -6.09 2.61
C PHE A 137 2.27 -6.95 1.32
N TRP A 138 1.80 -8.19 1.38
CA TRP A 138 1.75 -9.09 0.24
C TRP A 138 0.59 -8.81 -0.72
N ASP A 139 -0.40 -8.03 -0.28
CA ASP A 139 -1.53 -7.58 -1.11
C ASP A 139 -1.55 -6.04 -1.27
N PHE A 140 -0.41 -5.48 -1.66
CA PHE A 140 -0.16 -4.03 -1.76
C PHE A 140 -0.94 -3.33 -2.89
N GLY A 141 -1.64 -4.06 -3.76
CA GLY A 141 -2.48 -3.48 -4.81
C GLY A 141 -3.85 -3.00 -4.32
N ARG A 142 -4.17 -3.18 -3.03
CA ARG A 142 -5.43 -2.70 -2.46
C ARG A 142 -5.42 -1.21 -2.22
N HIS A 143 -6.62 -0.61 -2.35
CA HIS A 143 -6.87 0.78 -2.02
C HIS A 143 -8.10 0.92 -1.14
N THR A 144 -8.10 1.93 -0.28
CA THR A 144 -9.24 2.27 0.57
C THR A 144 -10.24 3.11 -0.22
N PRO A 145 -11.49 2.67 -0.42
CA PRO A 145 -12.53 3.47 -1.03
C PRO A 145 -12.79 4.75 -0.23
N THR A 146 -13.08 5.85 -0.92
CA THR A 146 -13.32 7.18 -0.31
C THR A 146 -14.68 7.73 -0.72
N ASN A 147 -15.25 8.60 0.12
CA ASN A 147 -16.49 9.32 -0.22
C ASN A 147 -16.18 10.37 -1.29
N SER A 148 -16.70 10.18 -2.49
CA SER A 148 -16.40 11.04 -3.63
C SER A 148 -17.58 11.21 -4.57
N LEU A 149 -17.51 12.28 -5.35
CA LEU A 149 -18.34 12.53 -6.52
C LEU A 149 -17.46 12.29 -7.76
N LEU A 150 -17.91 11.41 -8.64
CA LEU A 150 -17.34 11.16 -9.97
C LEU A 150 -18.37 11.55 -11.01
N ALA A 151 -18.00 12.41 -11.96
CA ALA A 151 -18.77 12.72 -13.15
C ALA A 151 -18.00 12.27 -14.39
N LYS A 152 -18.68 11.62 -15.31
CA LYS A 152 -18.15 11.21 -16.63
C LYS A 152 -18.96 11.89 -17.73
N TRP A 153 -18.26 12.51 -18.66
CA TRP A 153 -18.87 13.10 -19.84
C TRP A 153 -18.32 12.46 -21.10
N TYR A 154 -19.22 11.91 -21.90
CA TYR A 154 -18.90 11.24 -23.18
C TYR A 154 -19.12 12.24 -24.33
N VAL A 155 -18.03 12.65 -24.97
CA VAL A 155 -18.05 13.68 -26.01
C VAL A 155 -17.02 13.41 -27.09
N TRP A 156 -17.44 13.39 -28.36
CA TRP A 156 -16.58 13.21 -29.55
C TRP A 156 -15.63 12.00 -29.48
N GLY A 157 -16.08 10.90 -28.89
CA GLY A 157 -15.27 9.69 -28.69
C GLY A 157 -14.25 9.77 -27.57
N PHE A 158 -14.28 10.84 -26.77
CA PHE A 158 -13.54 10.95 -25.51
C PHE A 158 -14.46 10.70 -24.32
N THR A 159 -13.87 10.22 -23.25
CA THR A 159 -14.47 10.23 -21.91
C THR A 159 -13.69 11.21 -21.05
N LEU A 160 -14.35 12.27 -20.61
CA LEU A 160 -13.82 13.21 -19.62
C LEU A 160 -14.36 12.82 -18.25
N GLU A 161 -13.47 12.58 -17.29
CA GLU A 161 -13.82 12.28 -15.91
C GLU A 161 -13.43 13.44 -14.99
N GLY A 162 -14.32 13.82 -14.07
CA GLY A 162 -14.06 14.77 -13.00
C GLY A 162 -14.36 14.14 -11.64
N VAL A 163 -13.43 14.28 -10.69
CA VAL A 163 -13.53 13.68 -9.35
C VAL A 163 -13.32 14.73 -8.27
N VAL A 164 -14.17 14.69 -7.24
CA VAL A 164 -13.99 15.45 -6.00
C VAL A 164 -14.15 14.51 -4.82
N THR A 165 -13.12 14.44 -3.94
CA THR A 165 -13.15 13.72 -2.66
C THR A 165 -13.00 14.75 -1.54
N PRO A 166 -14.09 15.12 -0.84
CA PRO A 166 -14.09 16.22 0.12
C PRO A 166 -13.28 15.96 1.38
N TRP A 167 -13.22 14.68 1.82
CA TRP A 167 -12.58 14.31 3.08
C TRP A 167 -11.33 13.51 2.83
N PHE A 168 -10.27 13.89 3.51
CA PHE A 168 -8.99 13.19 3.46
C PHE A 168 -9.04 11.86 4.22
N GLU A 169 -8.58 10.78 3.59
CA GLU A 169 -8.30 9.50 4.23
C GLU A 169 -6.82 9.14 4.01
N PRO A 170 -6.07 8.75 5.07
CA PRO A 170 -4.67 8.34 4.93
C PRO A 170 -4.56 6.91 4.41
N SER A 171 -3.39 6.57 3.85
CA SER A 171 -3.01 5.19 3.58
C SER A 171 -2.93 4.39 4.88
N GLN A 172 -3.36 3.14 4.83
CA GLN A 172 -3.14 2.19 5.91
C GLN A 172 -1.72 1.64 5.79
N LEU A 173 -0.93 1.80 6.84
CA LEU A 173 0.42 1.25 6.90
C LEU A 173 0.38 -0.21 7.38
N PRO A 174 1.40 -1.03 7.05
CA PRO A 174 1.48 -2.39 7.53
C PRO A 174 1.73 -2.44 9.05
N ASP A 175 1.64 -3.63 9.62
CA ASP A 175 1.93 -3.83 11.04
C ASP A 175 3.38 -3.47 11.40
N ALA A 176 3.66 -3.32 12.70
CA ALA A 176 4.96 -2.87 13.21
C ALA A 176 6.15 -3.76 12.77
N SER A 177 5.92 -5.00 12.33
CA SER A 177 6.99 -5.88 11.85
C SER A 177 7.62 -5.39 10.53
N TRP A 178 6.93 -4.54 9.79
CA TRP A 178 7.37 -3.94 8.53
C TRP A 178 7.89 -2.52 8.65
N ASN A 179 7.72 -1.86 9.82
CA ASN A 179 8.10 -0.45 10.02
C ASN A 179 9.54 -0.15 9.60
N ALA A 180 10.46 -1.09 9.82
CA ALA A 180 11.86 -0.90 9.48
C ALA A 180 12.15 -0.83 7.96
N ALA A 181 11.21 -1.24 7.10
CA ALA A 181 11.30 -1.08 5.65
C ALA A 181 10.66 0.23 5.16
N PHE A 182 9.74 0.82 5.93
CA PHE A 182 8.98 2.00 5.53
C PHE A 182 9.44 3.28 6.24
N LEU A 183 10.01 3.15 7.45
CA LEU A 183 10.42 4.28 8.26
C LEU A 183 11.95 4.42 8.27
N PRO A 184 12.47 5.66 8.23
CA PRO A 184 13.89 5.90 8.38
C PRO A 184 14.38 5.39 9.74
N GLN A 185 15.53 4.70 9.75
CA GLN A 185 16.15 4.21 10.98
C GLN A 185 16.81 5.36 11.72
N MET A 186 16.45 5.56 12.99
CA MET A 186 17.12 6.54 13.84
C MET A 186 18.52 6.04 14.22
N PRO A 187 19.55 6.91 14.19
CA PRO A 187 20.88 6.52 14.62
C PRO A 187 20.89 6.25 16.14
N THR A 188 21.46 5.13 16.54
CA THR A 188 21.61 4.76 17.97
C THR A 188 22.72 5.53 18.68
N ARG A 189 23.62 6.16 17.92
CA ARG A 189 24.72 6.99 18.42
C ARG A 189 24.90 8.20 17.52
N ARG A 190 25.23 9.33 18.11
CA ARG A 190 25.56 10.56 17.37
C ARG A 190 26.77 11.23 18.02
N ARG A 191 27.69 11.69 17.16
CA ARG A 191 28.86 12.43 17.58
C ARG A 191 28.55 13.92 17.60
N PHE A 192 28.79 14.57 18.73
CA PHE A 192 28.63 16.02 18.90
C PHE A 192 30.00 16.66 19.02
N PRO A 193 30.33 17.67 18.19
CA PRO A 193 31.55 18.45 18.37
C PRO A 193 31.43 19.33 19.62
N MET A 194 32.50 19.37 20.39
CA MET A 194 32.60 20.19 21.61
C MET A 194 33.61 21.31 21.39
N ALA A 195 33.50 22.35 22.23
CA ALA A 195 34.52 23.42 22.27
C ALA A 195 35.88 22.82 22.64
N GLY A 196 36.95 23.28 21.99
CA GLY A 196 38.31 22.75 22.22
C GLY A 196 38.73 21.64 21.25
N GLY A 197 37.97 21.36 20.18
CA GLY A 197 38.37 20.46 19.09
C GLY A 197 38.18 18.97 19.35
N PHE A 198 37.57 18.58 20.45
CA PHE A 198 37.17 17.18 20.70
C PHE A 198 35.69 16.94 20.45
N SER A 199 35.32 15.70 20.22
CA SER A 199 33.94 15.29 20.02
C SER A 199 33.50 14.25 21.03
N VAL A 200 32.21 14.28 21.35
CA VAL A 200 31.60 13.36 22.30
C VAL A 200 30.63 12.44 21.58
N ASP A 201 30.78 11.13 21.74
CA ASP A 201 29.87 10.14 21.23
C ASP A 201 28.72 9.91 22.23
N VAL A 202 27.54 10.42 21.92
CA VAL A 202 26.34 10.25 22.74
C VAL A 202 25.58 9.03 22.23
N ALA A 203 25.37 8.05 23.11
CA ALA A 203 24.48 6.95 22.86
C ALA A 203 23.02 7.45 23.04
N LEU A 204 22.27 7.51 21.96
CA LEU A 204 20.85 7.86 21.97
C LEU A 204 20.05 6.59 22.24
N GLN A 205 19.54 6.42 23.45
CA GLN A 205 18.58 5.37 23.77
C GLN A 205 17.23 6.06 23.93
N PRO A 206 16.28 5.88 23.00
CA PRO A 206 14.95 6.46 23.15
C PRO A 206 14.24 5.76 24.31
N LEU A 207 13.97 6.48 25.40
CA LEU A 207 13.11 6.04 26.50
C LEU A 207 11.65 5.96 26.03
N ALA A 208 11.24 6.91 25.20
CA ALA A 208 9.91 6.97 24.62
C ALA A 208 9.98 7.56 23.22
N LEU A 209 9.19 7.01 22.32
CA LEU A 209 8.92 7.55 21.01
C LEU A 209 7.42 7.85 20.92
N GLU A 210 7.06 9.13 20.85
CA GLU A 210 5.68 9.59 20.72
C GLU A 210 5.45 10.07 19.28
N TRP A 211 4.36 9.64 18.69
CA TRP A 211 3.94 10.04 17.34
C TRP A 211 2.69 10.87 17.41
N HIS A 212 2.72 12.06 16.83
CA HIS A 212 1.56 12.90 16.61
C HIS A 212 1.29 13.01 15.11
N THR A 213 0.02 12.98 14.72
CA THR A 213 -0.37 13.09 13.32
C THR A 213 -1.29 14.26 13.13
N VAL A 214 -0.89 15.23 12.30
CA VAL A 214 -1.70 16.39 11.91
C VAL A 214 -2.40 16.08 10.61
N ARG A 215 -3.73 15.95 10.66
CA ARG A 215 -4.55 15.69 9.47
C ARG A 215 -5.01 16.99 8.82
N PRO A 216 -5.30 16.99 7.51
CA PRO A 216 -5.95 18.09 6.81
C PRO A 216 -7.26 18.51 7.48
N SER A 217 -7.60 19.78 7.39
CA SER A 217 -8.68 20.41 8.17
C SER A 217 -10.09 20.01 7.76
N GLY A 218 -10.26 19.38 6.59
CA GLY A 218 -11.58 19.03 6.04
C GLY A 218 -12.27 20.19 5.31
N HIS A 219 -11.59 21.31 5.09
CA HIS A 219 -12.08 22.36 4.20
C HIS A 219 -12.01 21.90 2.73
N LEU A 220 -12.83 22.50 1.86
CA LEU A 220 -12.77 22.19 0.42
C LEU A 220 -11.42 22.51 -0.22
N SER A 221 -10.63 23.44 0.36
CA SER A 221 -9.24 23.66 -0.04
C SER A 221 -8.33 22.44 0.11
N ASP A 222 -8.69 21.54 1.04
CA ASP A 222 -7.96 20.32 1.36
C ASP A 222 -8.51 19.07 0.62
N ALA A 223 -9.61 19.25 -0.13
CA ALA A 223 -10.21 18.18 -0.91
C ALA A 223 -9.27 17.68 -2.01
N THR A 224 -9.43 16.42 -2.38
CA THR A 224 -8.79 15.85 -3.58
C THR A 224 -9.62 16.21 -4.81
N TYR A 225 -8.95 16.72 -5.83
CA TYR A 225 -9.52 17.00 -7.15
C TYR A 225 -8.79 16.20 -8.21
N GLY A 226 -9.54 15.60 -9.12
CA GLY A 226 -8.97 14.86 -10.25
C GLY A 226 -9.72 15.15 -11.54
N VAL A 227 -8.99 15.21 -12.66
CA VAL A 227 -9.52 15.28 -14.02
C VAL A 227 -8.76 14.29 -14.88
N ARG A 228 -9.48 13.48 -15.69
CA ARG A 228 -8.89 12.52 -16.62
C ARG A 228 -9.60 12.59 -17.96
N LEU A 229 -8.83 12.57 -19.03
CA LEU A 229 -9.29 12.42 -20.40
C LEU A 229 -8.87 11.05 -20.91
N GLN A 230 -9.80 10.29 -21.47
CA GLN A 230 -9.56 8.97 -22.03
C GLN A 230 -10.12 8.86 -23.44
N ARG A 231 -9.43 8.10 -24.31
CA ARG A 231 -9.90 7.79 -25.67
C ARG A 231 -9.41 6.41 -26.09
N ASN A 232 -10.27 5.70 -26.82
CA ASN A 232 -9.89 4.47 -27.52
C ASN A 232 -9.42 4.82 -28.95
N VAL A 233 -8.24 4.32 -29.32
CA VAL A 233 -7.62 4.52 -30.64
C VAL A 233 -7.19 3.15 -31.18
N GLY A 234 -7.94 2.61 -32.11
CA GLY A 234 -7.76 1.22 -32.57
C GLY A 234 -7.91 0.24 -31.42
N ASN A 235 -6.89 -0.58 -31.17
CA ASN A 235 -6.86 -1.59 -30.10
C ASN A 235 -6.25 -1.04 -28.77
N TYR A 236 -6.05 0.28 -28.69
CA TYR A 236 -5.43 0.90 -27.53
C TYR A 236 -6.39 1.84 -26.83
N THR A 237 -6.38 1.81 -25.51
CA THR A 237 -6.92 2.85 -24.64
C THR A 237 -5.80 3.76 -24.22
N LEU A 238 -5.97 5.06 -24.44
CA LEU A 238 -5.02 6.10 -24.04
C LEU A 238 -5.70 7.00 -23.03
N SER A 239 -4.99 7.40 -21.98
CA SER A 239 -5.49 8.40 -21.05
C SER A 239 -4.42 9.36 -20.55
N ALA A 240 -4.86 10.55 -20.11
CA ALA A 240 -4.06 11.52 -19.41
C ALA A 240 -4.87 12.12 -18.27
N GLY A 241 -4.23 12.34 -17.11
CA GLY A 241 -4.90 12.79 -15.92
C GLY A 241 -4.08 13.78 -15.09
N TRP A 242 -4.79 14.50 -14.26
CA TRP A 242 -4.22 15.38 -13.24
C TRP A 242 -4.99 15.19 -11.93
N VAL A 243 -4.23 15.13 -10.82
CA VAL A 243 -4.77 15.03 -9.46
C VAL A 243 -4.06 16.03 -8.57
N ARG A 244 -4.83 16.78 -7.77
CA ARG A 244 -4.32 17.57 -6.64
C ARG A 244 -4.88 16.96 -5.36
N GLN A 245 -3.99 16.61 -4.42
CA GLN A 245 -4.36 15.95 -3.18
C GLN A 245 -3.32 16.17 -2.08
N HIS A 246 -3.68 15.85 -0.85
CA HIS A 246 -2.69 15.57 0.18
C HIS A 246 -2.02 14.23 -0.06
N SER A 247 -0.70 14.11 0.21
CA SER A 247 -0.02 12.82 0.20
C SER A 247 -0.72 11.87 1.17
N PRO A 248 -1.17 10.69 0.73
CA PRO A 248 -1.87 9.78 1.64
C PRO A 248 -0.92 9.08 2.62
N ILE A 249 0.39 9.14 2.39
CA ILE A 249 1.42 8.65 3.29
C ILE A 249 2.00 9.86 4.02
N PRO A 250 2.07 9.82 5.36
CA PRO A 250 2.55 10.94 6.14
C PRO A 250 4.06 11.13 6.01
N VAL A 251 4.51 12.37 6.20
CA VAL A 251 5.91 12.77 6.19
C VAL A 251 6.24 13.45 7.51
N LEU A 252 7.43 13.22 8.06
CA LEU A 252 7.91 13.90 9.26
C LEU A 252 7.94 15.42 8.99
N SER A 253 7.22 16.19 9.81
CA SER A 253 7.14 17.65 9.67
C SER A 253 7.76 18.39 10.86
N GLN A 254 7.83 17.77 12.04
CA GLN A 254 8.44 18.33 13.23
C GLN A 254 9.10 17.22 14.07
N LEU A 255 10.23 17.53 14.71
CA LEU A 255 10.96 16.61 15.57
C LEU A 255 11.39 17.37 16.83
N GLU A 256 10.96 16.89 17.99
CA GLU A 256 11.35 17.40 19.29
C GLU A 256 12.12 16.31 20.03
N LEU A 257 13.27 16.67 20.57
CA LEU A 257 14.16 15.80 21.31
C LEU A 257 14.29 16.33 22.75
N GLU A 258 13.86 15.57 23.72
CA GLU A 258 14.09 15.84 25.15
C GLU A 258 15.10 14.82 25.68
N GLY A 259 16.25 15.27 26.13
CA GLY A 259 17.32 14.42 26.63
C GLY A 259 17.69 14.73 28.07
N THR A 260 18.05 13.70 28.82
CA THR A 260 18.61 13.85 30.18
C THR A 260 19.98 13.21 30.21
N LEU A 261 20.99 14.00 30.59
CA LEU A 261 22.36 13.54 30.82
C LEU A 261 22.57 13.30 32.32
N GLY A 262 22.79 12.06 32.72
CA GLY A 262 23.09 11.69 34.10
C GLY A 262 24.48 12.14 34.57
N ALA A 263 25.41 12.33 33.62
CA ALA A 263 26.76 12.79 33.91
C ALA A 263 27.30 13.64 32.73
N LEU A 264 28.24 14.52 33.01
CA LEU A 264 28.93 15.27 31.95
C LEU A 264 30.01 14.43 31.28
N PRO A 265 30.21 14.56 29.98
CA PRO A 265 31.34 13.93 29.30
C PRO A 265 32.65 14.54 29.79
N THR A 266 33.63 13.68 30.05
CA THR A 266 34.99 14.06 30.44
C THR A 266 35.99 13.51 29.44
N PRO A 267 37.23 14.05 29.35
CA PRO A 267 38.28 13.50 28.49
C PRO A 267 38.58 12.01 28.77
N LEU A 268 38.37 11.55 30.01
CA LEU A 268 38.56 10.15 30.44
C LEU A 268 37.33 9.28 30.17
N ASN A 269 36.15 9.88 30.06
CA ASN A 269 34.89 9.19 29.69
C ASN A 269 34.11 10.02 28.69
N PRO A 270 34.51 9.98 27.42
CA PRO A 270 33.86 10.76 26.35
C PRO A 270 32.51 10.19 25.91
N GLY A 271 32.22 8.92 26.26
CA GLY A 271 30.95 8.24 25.90
C GLY A 271 29.91 8.41 26.99
N VAL A 272 28.97 9.33 26.84
CA VAL A 272 27.87 9.52 27.79
C VAL A 272 26.59 9.00 27.21
N GLN A 273 25.86 8.22 28.02
CA GLN A 273 24.52 7.77 27.70
C GLN A 273 23.53 8.90 28.03
N MET A 274 22.67 9.20 27.05
CA MET A 274 21.60 10.17 27.22
C MET A 274 20.26 9.43 27.09
N ASP A 275 19.45 9.53 28.13
CA ASP A 275 18.06 9.09 28.07
C ASP A 275 17.26 10.11 27.23
N THR A 276 16.66 9.65 26.17
CA THR A 276 16.04 10.54 25.17
C THR A 276 14.58 10.20 25.01
N LYS A 277 13.72 11.22 25.09
CA LYS A 277 12.35 11.20 24.62
C LYS A 277 12.32 11.87 23.23
N VAL A 278 11.67 11.22 22.28
CA VAL A 278 11.52 11.72 20.90
C VAL A 278 10.04 11.93 20.63
N ILE A 279 9.68 13.16 20.25
CA ILE A 279 8.32 13.50 19.82
C ILE A 279 8.39 13.82 18.32
N ALA A 280 7.74 13.01 17.50
CA ALA A 280 7.71 13.15 16.06
C ALA A 280 6.31 13.54 15.58
N THR A 281 6.19 14.67 14.89
CA THR A 281 4.94 15.08 14.28
C THR A 281 4.95 14.76 12.79
N LEU A 282 3.95 14.02 12.35
CA LEU A 282 3.74 13.64 10.96
C LEU A 282 2.64 14.52 10.37
N SER A 283 2.81 14.94 9.11
CA SER A 283 1.81 15.68 8.35
C SER A 283 1.65 15.12 6.94
N TYR A 284 0.61 15.55 6.25
CA TYR A 284 0.26 15.11 4.90
C TYR A 284 0.40 16.30 3.92
N PRO A 285 1.59 16.51 3.31
CA PRO A 285 1.82 17.63 2.42
C PRO A 285 0.97 17.52 1.15
N ILE A 286 0.62 18.68 0.58
CA ILE A 286 -0.08 18.72 -0.71
C ILE A 286 0.88 18.30 -1.81
N ARG A 287 0.36 17.55 -2.79
CA ARG A 287 1.05 17.22 -4.04
C ARG A 287 0.11 17.31 -5.22
N GLN A 288 0.69 17.58 -6.39
CA GLN A 288 0.01 17.42 -7.67
C GLN A 288 0.64 16.24 -8.42
N VAL A 289 -0.17 15.54 -9.20
CA VAL A 289 0.27 14.41 -10.02
C VAL A 289 -0.29 14.59 -11.42
N VAL A 290 0.58 14.64 -12.42
CA VAL A 290 0.21 14.61 -13.84
C VAL A 290 0.57 13.24 -14.37
N SER A 291 -0.37 12.53 -14.97
CA SER A 291 -0.17 11.16 -15.42
C SER A 291 -0.65 10.93 -16.84
N ALA A 292 -0.08 9.92 -17.48
CA ALA A 292 -0.56 9.38 -18.74
C ALA A 292 -0.40 7.86 -18.72
N ASP A 293 -1.32 7.15 -19.36
CA ASP A 293 -1.27 5.70 -19.47
C ASP A 293 -1.82 5.22 -20.83
N PHE A 294 -1.38 4.02 -21.19
CA PHE A 294 -1.92 3.28 -22.33
C PHE A 294 -2.04 1.80 -21.99
N ALA A 295 -3.03 1.14 -22.55
CA ALA A 295 -3.15 -0.31 -22.58
C ALA A 295 -3.72 -0.78 -23.92
N GLY A 296 -3.29 -1.94 -24.36
CA GLY A 296 -3.78 -2.53 -25.61
C GLY A 296 -3.12 -3.86 -25.90
N ALA A 297 -3.26 -4.32 -27.14
CA ALA A 297 -2.66 -5.57 -27.59
C ALA A 297 -1.90 -5.41 -28.91
N LEU A 298 -0.72 -6.00 -28.98
CA LEU A 298 0.07 -6.17 -30.18
C LEU A 298 0.02 -7.64 -30.61
N GLY A 299 -0.90 -7.95 -31.52
CA GLY A 299 -1.24 -9.34 -31.84
C GLY A 299 -1.84 -10.04 -30.61
N ASN A 300 -1.19 -11.09 -30.13
CA ASN A 300 -1.61 -11.88 -28.96
C ASN A 300 -0.88 -11.45 -27.65
N VAL A 301 -0.07 -10.42 -27.71
CA VAL A 301 0.66 -9.89 -26.56
C VAL A 301 -0.10 -8.68 -26.01
N GLY A 302 -0.56 -8.77 -24.76
CA GLY A 302 -1.05 -7.60 -24.02
C GLY A 302 0.12 -6.69 -23.65
N ILE A 303 -0.05 -5.39 -23.81
CA ILE A 303 0.95 -4.40 -23.44
C ILE A 303 0.31 -3.22 -22.73
N TRP A 304 0.98 -2.69 -21.73
CA TRP A 304 0.57 -1.47 -21.03
C TRP A 304 1.77 -0.68 -20.56
N GLY A 305 1.54 0.59 -20.34
CA GLY A 305 2.53 1.47 -19.74
C GLY A 305 1.86 2.70 -19.16
N GLU A 306 2.42 3.21 -18.10
CA GLU A 306 1.99 4.44 -17.47
C GLU A 306 3.14 5.19 -16.84
N GLY A 307 2.99 6.51 -16.77
CA GLY A 307 3.92 7.41 -16.11
C GLY A 307 3.17 8.50 -15.36
N ALA A 308 3.74 8.91 -14.24
CA ALA A 308 3.22 10.00 -13.43
C ALA A 308 4.34 10.92 -12.93
N LEU A 309 4.18 12.20 -13.13
CA LEU A 309 5.03 13.27 -12.60
C LEU A 309 4.41 13.76 -11.30
N PHE A 310 5.12 13.58 -10.22
CA PHE A 310 4.76 14.05 -8.88
C PHE A 310 5.40 15.40 -8.61
N ILE A 311 4.60 16.37 -8.20
CA ILE A 311 5.00 17.74 -7.85
C ILE A 311 4.63 17.95 -6.38
N PRO A 312 5.51 17.60 -5.42
CA PRO A 312 5.24 17.71 -4.00
C PRO A 312 5.46 19.12 -3.48
N SER A 313 4.79 19.48 -2.38
CA SER A 313 5.21 20.59 -1.54
C SER A 313 6.45 20.21 -0.75
N GLU A 314 7.39 21.11 -0.62
CA GLU A 314 8.59 20.91 0.20
C GLU A 314 8.24 20.78 1.69
N VAL A 315 8.91 19.85 2.38
CA VAL A 315 8.82 19.69 3.83
C VAL A 315 10.21 19.76 4.46
N VAL A 316 10.44 20.82 5.22
CA VAL A 316 11.69 21.04 5.97
C VAL A 316 11.37 20.86 7.46
N VAL A 317 12.04 19.91 8.08
CA VAL A 317 11.99 19.67 9.53
C VAL A 317 13.02 20.58 10.19
N ARG A 318 12.57 21.35 11.18
CA ARG A 318 13.41 22.14 12.07
C ARG A 318 13.41 21.46 13.44
N PRO A 319 14.38 20.57 13.70
CA PRO A 319 14.37 19.82 14.94
C PRO A 319 14.70 20.74 16.11
N THR A 320 13.95 20.61 17.19
CA THR A 320 14.26 21.24 18.48
C THR A 320 14.83 20.22 19.43
N ALA A 321 15.77 20.63 20.27
CA ALA A 321 16.34 19.77 21.30
C ALA A 321 16.44 20.48 22.62
N THR A 322 16.04 19.81 23.69
CA THR A 322 16.21 20.25 25.09
C THR A 322 16.97 19.17 25.83
N VAL A 323 18.11 19.53 26.39
CA VAL A 323 18.97 18.60 27.13
C VAL A 323 19.10 19.08 28.56
N HIS A 324 18.58 18.29 29.48
CA HIS A 324 18.77 18.50 30.93
C HIS A 324 20.08 17.87 31.37
N SER A 325 20.94 18.64 32.01
CA SER A 325 22.24 18.20 32.50
C SER A 325 22.47 18.66 33.94
N PRO A 326 23.46 18.11 34.65
CA PRO A 326 23.83 18.58 35.99
C PRO A 326 24.23 20.06 36.08
N LEU A 327 24.60 20.69 34.96
CA LEU A 327 24.94 22.12 34.84
C LEU A 327 23.73 23.00 34.43
N GLY A 328 22.56 22.42 34.26
CA GLY A 328 21.36 23.14 33.79
C GLY A 328 20.81 22.63 32.47
N THR A 329 19.81 23.34 31.96
CA THR A 329 19.13 23.00 30.71
C THR A 329 19.81 23.68 29.51
N LEU A 330 20.12 22.91 28.50
CA LEU A 330 20.73 23.36 27.25
C LEU A 330 19.72 23.16 26.11
N ALA A 331 19.67 24.10 25.19
CA ALA A 331 18.88 24.00 23.95
C ALA A 331 19.81 24.06 22.73
N PRO A 332 20.45 22.94 22.36
CA PRO A 332 21.37 22.92 21.23
C PRO A 332 20.61 23.18 19.92
N THR A 333 21.18 24.02 19.07
CA THR A 333 20.66 24.23 17.71
C THR A 333 20.99 23.01 16.84
N LEU A 334 19.98 22.40 16.26
CA LEU A 334 20.13 21.32 15.32
C LEU A 334 19.94 21.86 13.87
N PRO A 335 20.62 21.28 12.88
CA PRO A 335 20.46 21.73 11.50
C PRO A 335 19.08 21.36 10.95
N ASP A 336 18.51 22.24 10.15
CA ASP A 336 17.31 21.97 9.37
C ASP A 336 17.56 20.77 8.44
N THR A 337 16.54 19.95 8.25
CA THR A 337 16.62 18.77 7.39
C THR A 337 15.46 18.76 6.42
N THR A 338 15.72 18.81 5.13
CA THR A 338 14.69 18.61 4.11
C THR A 338 14.35 17.13 4.06
N VAL A 339 13.13 16.78 4.47
CA VAL A 339 12.62 15.40 4.49
C VAL A 339 11.94 15.07 3.16
N LEU A 340 11.29 16.05 2.56
CA LEU A 340 10.72 15.95 1.22
C LEU A 340 11.10 17.20 0.43
N SER A 341 11.86 17.02 -0.64
CA SER A 341 12.18 18.12 -1.57
C SER A 341 10.94 18.50 -2.38
N GLY A 342 10.77 19.79 -2.66
CA GLY A 342 9.78 20.29 -3.62
C GLY A 342 10.11 19.97 -5.08
N THR A 343 11.24 19.33 -5.37
CA THR A 343 11.65 18.96 -6.72
C THR A 343 10.71 17.91 -7.32
N PRO A 344 10.16 18.15 -8.52
CA PRO A 344 9.33 17.14 -9.19
C PRO A 344 10.11 15.85 -9.49
N TYR A 345 9.43 14.71 -9.37
CA TYR A 345 10.00 13.40 -9.69
C TYR A 345 8.99 12.53 -10.45
N ALA A 346 9.48 11.62 -11.27
CA ALA A 346 8.65 10.74 -12.09
C ALA A 346 8.67 9.32 -11.55
N LYS A 347 7.49 8.67 -11.58
CA LYS A 347 7.34 7.22 -11.45
C LYS A 347 6.74 6.68 -12.74
N TYR A 348 7.14 5.49 -13.15
CA TYR A 348 6.62 4.89 -14.38
C TYR A 348 6.64 3.36 -14.32
N THR A 349 5.77 2.75 -15.10
CA THR A 349 5.62 1.30 -15.18
C THR A 349 5.37 0.89 -16.63
N PHE A 350 5.97 -0.23 -17.03
CA PHE A 350 5.72 -0.89 -18.31
C PHE A 350 5.55 -2.38 -18.08
N GLY A 351 4.60 -2.98 -18.77
CA GLY A 351 4.35 -4.40 -18.64
C GLY A 351 3.83 -5.02 -19.93
N LEU A 352 3.94 -6.33 -19.97
CA LEU A 352 3.42 -7.18 -21.02
C LEU A 352 2.92 -8.50 -20.44
N ASP A 353 1.95 -9.09 -21.11
CA ASP A 353 1.51 -10.43 -20.84
C ASP A 353 1.31 -11.26 -22.11
N TYR A 354 1.39 -12.56 -21.94
CA TYR A 354 1.17 -13.52 -23.02
C TYR A 354 0.74 -14.88 -22.46
N THR A 355 -0.22 -15.51 -23.13
CA THR A 355 -0.63 -16.89 -22.84
C THR A 355 -0.11 -17.81 -23.92
N PHE A 356 0.79 -18.70 -23.57
CA PHE A 356 1.34 -19.72 -24.45
C PHE A 356 0.33 -20.85 -24.69
N PRO A 357 0.41 -21.55 -25.87
CA PRO A 357 -0.53 -22.64 -26.20
C PRO A 357 -0.59 -23.80 -25.18
N VAL A 358 0.44 -23.94 -24.32
CA VAL A 358 0.52 -24.97 -23.27
C VAL A 358 -0.18 -24.58 -21.96
N ASN A 359 -1.10 -23.63 -22.01
CA ASN A 359 -1.80 -23.03 -20.84
C ASN A 359 -0.85 -22.38 -19.83
N LEU A 360 0.28 -21.88 -20.28
CA LEU A 360 1.22 -21.13 -19.48
C LEU A 360 1.00 -19.63 -19.70
N TYR A 361 0.54 -18.93 -18.69
CA TYR A 361 0.44 -17.49 -18.65
C TYR A 361 1.74 -16.87 -18.16
N MET A 362 2.21 -15.85 -18.83
CA MET A 362 3.35 -15.03 -18.43
C MET A 362 2.92 -13.56 -18.34
N ASN A 363 3.29 -12.90 -17.25
CA ASN A 363 3.19 -11.46 -17.07
C ASN A 363 4.55 -10.96 -16.57
N VAL A 364 5.06 -9.89 -17.17
CA VAL A 364 6.31 -9.25 -16.74
C VAL A 364 6.06 -7.76 -16.66
N GLN A 365 6.42 -7.13 -15.55
CA GLN A 365 6.25 -5.71 -15.32
C GLN A 365 7.50 -5.11 -14.68
N TYR A 366 7.99 -4.02 -15.27
CA TYR A 366 9.00 -3.16 -14.69
C TYR A 366 8.35 -1.90 -14.15
N ALA A 367 8.81 -1.44 -12.97
CA ALA A 367 8.38 -0.17 -12.38
C ALA A 367 9.57 0.59 -11.79
N HIS A 368 9.58 1.90 -11.98
CA HIS A 368 10.48 2.84 -11.31
C HIS A 368 9.67 3.63 -10.28
N GLY A 369 9.99 3.45 -9.00
CA GLY A 369 9.29 4.05 -7.87
C GLY A 369 8.10 3.23 -7.38
N PHE A 370 8.17 2.76 -6.14
CA PHE A 370 7.06 2.08 -5.47
C PHE A 370 6.06 3.08 -4.87
N ALA A 371 4.85 2.61 -4.54
CA ALA A 371 3.75 3.47 -4.09
C ALA A 371 4.10 4.32 -2.87
N HIS A 372 4.84 3.78 -1.89
CA HIS A 372 5.23 4.51 -0.68
C HIS A 372 6.45 5.42 -0.83
N GLU A 373 7.24 5.25 -1.88
CA GLU A 373 8.46 6.04 -2.09
C GLU A 373 8.12 7.46 -2.54
N ALA A 374 8.86 8.44 -2.05
CA ALA A 374 8.68 9.86 -2.38
C ALA A 374 10.02 10.58 -2.49
N GLY A 375 10.12 11.50 -3.46
CA GLY A 375 11.36 12.23 -3.78
C GLY A 375 12.28 11.44 -4.72
N SER A 376 13.01 12.15 -5.60
CA SER A 376 13.86 11.56 -6.64
C SER A 376 14.92 10.58 -6.10
N ASP A 377 15.49 10.90 -4.94
CA ASP A 377 16.64 10.18 -4.38
C ASP A 377 16.23 8.88 -3.63
N ASN A 378 14.91 8.67 -3.45
CA ASN A 378 14.37 7.55 -2.69
C ASN A 378 13.66 6.51 -3.56
N LEU A 379 13.61 6.72 -4.87
CA LEU A 379 12.97 5.78 -5.79
C LEU A 379 13.86 4.55 -6.01
N THR A 380 13.20 3.40 -6.13
CA THR A 380 13.86 2.14 -6.43
C THR A 380 13.21 1.47 -7.65
N ASP A 381 13.94 0.54 -8.25
CA ASP A 381 13.51 -0.15 -9.46
C ASP A 381 12.97 -1.53 -9.10
N TRP A 382 11.89 -1.93 -9.76
CA TRP A 382 11.18 -3.17 -9.50
C TRP A 382 10.95 -3.92 -10.80
N LEU A 383 11.27 -5.21 -10.80
CA LEU A 383 10.91 -6.12 -11.87
C LEU A 383 10.08 -7.23 -11.26
N ALA A 384 8.80 -7.28 -11.61
CA ALA A 384 7.87 -8.32 -11.19
C ALA A 384 7.56 -9.26 -12.35
N TRP A 385 7.39 -10.53 -12.05
CA TRP A 385 6.98 -11.52 -13.05
C TRP A 385 6.06 -12.56 -12.42
N VAL A 386 5.13 -13.03 -13.23
CA VAL A 386 4.22 -14.13 -12.95
C VAL A 386 4.39 -15.15 -14.07
N LEU A 387 4.58 -16.42 -13.71
CA LEU A 387 4.54 -17.58 -14.59
C LEU A 387 3.55 -18.56 -13.98
N GLU A 388 2.35 -18.65 -14.54
CA GLU A 388 1.27 -19.49 -14.05
C GLU A 388 0.88 -20.52 -15.12
N TRP A 389 1.01 -21.79 -14.78
CA TRP A 389 0.48 -22.87 -15.57
C TRP A 389 -0.89 -23.31 -15.06
N LYS A 390 -1.83 -23.52 -15.97
CA LYS A 390 -3.16 -24.07 -15.68
C LYS A 390 -3.30 -25.47 -16.25
N SER A 391 -3.84 -26.39 -15.44
CA SER A 391 -4.16 -27.72 -15.96
C SER A 391 -5.24 -27.63 -17.05
N PRO A 392 -5.31 -28.61 -17.99
CA PRO A 392 -6.31 -28.61 -19.07
C PRO A 392 -7.77 -28.50 -18.58
N ALA A 393 -8.08 -29.06 -17.41
CA ALA A 393 -9.39 -28.96 -16.76
C ALA A 393 -9.55 -27.73 -15.88
N GLU A 394 -8.58 -26.82 -15.86
CA GLU A 394 -8.49 -25.60 -15.04
C GLU A 394 -8.66 -25.80 -13.51
N ARG A 395 -8.50 -27.06 -13.06
CA ARG A 395 -8.62 -27.39 -11.63
C ARG A 395 -7.36 -27.11 -10.81
N TRP A 396 -6.23 -26.91 -11.47
CA TRP A 396 -4.96 -26.60 -10.84
C TRP A 396 -4.31 -25.42 -11.52
N LYS A 397 -3.79 -24.50 -10.69
CA LYS A 397 -2.88 -23.43 -11.10
C LYS A 397 -1.55 -23.63 -10.36
N VAL A 398 -0.45 -23.56 -11.09
CA VAL A 398 0.89 -23.77 -10.55
C VAL A 398 1.77 -22.60 -10.96
N ALA A 399 2.29 -21.90 -9.98
CA ALA A 399 3.05 -20.66 -10.15
C ALA A 399 4.31 -20.66 -9.24
N LEU A 400 5.20 -21.64 -9.43
CA LEU A 400 6.36 -21.85 -8.57
C LEU A 400 7.50 -20.85 -8.78
N LEU A 401 7.52 -20.16 -9.91
CA LEU A 401 8.60 -19.24 -10.28
C LEU A 401 8.21 -17.76 -10.16
N ASN A 402 7.05 -17.47 -9.59
CA ASN A 402 6.61 -16.08 -9.38
C ASN A 402 7.57 -15.33 -8.46
N GLY A 403 7.76 -14.05 -8.75
CA GLY A 403 8.63 -13.24 -7.91
C GLY A 403 8.72 -11.79 -8.33
N THR A 404 9.49 -11.05 -7.53
CA THR A 404 9.79 -9.64 -7.77
C THR A 404 11.22 -9.37 -7.31
N VAL A 405 11.97 -8.61 -8.07
CA VAL A 405 13.27 -8.07 -7.68
C VAL A 405 13.13 -6.56 -7.49
N GLN A 406 13.53 -6.09 -6.32
CA GLN A 406 13.72 -4.66 -6.04
C GLN A 406 15.21 -4.35 -6.10
N VAL A 407 15.58 -3.25 -6.77
CA VAL A 407 16.96 -2.77 -6.92
C VAL A 407 17.04 -1.32 -6.48
N LYS A 408 17.92 -1.02 -5.53
CA LYS A 408 18.18 0.37 -5.10
C LYS A 408 19.34 1.01 -5.87
N ASP A 409 20.37 0.22 -6.21
CA ASP A 409 21.57 0.70 -6.90
C ASP A 409 22.09 -0.38 -7.85
N PHE A 410 22.03 -0.13 -9.14
CA PHE A 410 22.49 -1.05 -10.19
C PHE A 410 24.00 -1.31 -10.17
N ASN A 411 24.81 -0.38 -9.64
CA ASN A 411 26.25 -0.58 -9.50
C ASN A 411 26.60 -1.56 -8.36
N ARG A 412 25.64 -1.83 -7.46
CA ARG A 412 25.82 -2.64 -6.27
C ARG A 412 24.73 -3.71 -6.13
N LEU A 413 24.30 -4.32 -7.23
CA LEU A 413 23.16 -5.24 -7.32
C LEU A 413 23.09 -6.25 -6.17
N LYS A 414 24.19 -6.99 -5.91
CA LYS A 414 24.22 -8.02 -4.85
C LYS A 414 23.99 -7.46 -3.45
N ALA A 415 24.44 -6.23 -3.19
CA ALA A 415 24.32 -5.61 -1.88
C ALA A 415 23.01 -4.85 -1.72
N SER A 416 22.50 -4.22 -2.77
CA SER A 416 21.39 -3.27 -2.73
C SER A 416 20.03 -3.84 -3.19
N SER A 417 19.99 -5.08 -3.67
CA SER A 417 18.74 -5.69 -4.16
C SER A 417 18.06 -6.58 -3.13
N THR A 418 16.77 -6.77 -3.36
CA THR A 418 15.92 -7.77 -2.67
C THR A 418 15.20 -8.61 -3.70
N ILE A 419 15.20 -9.92 -3.50
CA ILE A 419 14.38 -10.86 -4.25
C ILE A 419 13.25 -11.32 -3.34
N PHE A 420 12.02 -11.15 -3.81
CA PHE A 420 10.82 -11.73 -3.25
C PHE A 420 10.46 -12.94 -4.12
N TRP A 421 10.51 -14.13 -3.57
CA TRP A 421 10.10 -15.35 -4.24
C TRP A 421 8.75 -15.79 -3.70
N LEU A 422 7.76 -15.98 -4.59
CA LEU A 422 6.33 -16.06 -4.29
C LEU A 422 5.70 -17.32 -4.93
N PRO A 423 6.20 -18.55 -4.61
CA PRO A 423 5.65 -19.78 -5.17
C PRO A 423 4.23 -20.03 -4.64
N GLU A 424 3.36 -20.47 -5.53
CA GLU A 424 1.97 -20.78 -5.22
C GLU A 424 1.46 -21.99 -6.02
N VAL A 425 0.62 -22.78 -5.39
CA VAL A 425 -0.21 -23.80 -6.03
C VAL A 425 -1.65 -23.60 -5.58
N ALA A 426 -2.57 -23.54 -6.53
CA ALA A 426 -4.00 -23.41 -6.26
C ALA A 426 -4.77 -24.62 -6.80
N TRP A 427 -5.74 -25.07 -6.03
CA TRP A 427 -6.69 -26.11 -6.38
C TRP A 427 -8.11 -25.56 -6.42
N LEU A 428 -8.81 -25.79 -7.53
CA LEU A 428 -10.16 -25.33 -7.82
C LEU A 428 -11.09 -26.54 -7.97
N PRO A 429 -11.54 -27.14 -6.84
CA PRO A 429 -12.34 -28.39 -6.89
C PRO A 429 -13.73 -28.21 -7.50
N ILE A 430 -14.35 -27.09 -7.26
CA ILE A 430 -15.68 -26.69 -7.76
C ILE A 430 -15.68 -25.20 -8.10
N ASP A 431 -16.66 -24.78 -8.86
CA ASP A 431 -16.83 -23.37 -9.20
C ASP A 431 -16.96 -22.51 -7.94
N GLY A 432 -16.26 -21.38 -7.94
CA GLY A 432 -16.21 -20.43 -6.84
C GLY A 432 -15.29 -20.81 -5.67
N LEU A 433 -14.83 -22.07 -5.55
CA LEU A 433 -13.93 -22.49 -4.47
C LEU A 433 -12.47 -22.59 -4.96
N GLU A 434 -11.58 -21.87 -4.28
CA GLU A 434 -10.14 -21.92 -4.52
C GLU A 434 -9.40 -22.20 -3.21
N VAL A 435 -8.52 -23.18 -3.22
CA VAL A 435 -7.62 -23.50 -2.09
C VAL A 435 -6.19 -23.29 -2.55
N LYS A 436 -5.46 -22.41 -1.91
CA LYS A 436 -4.08 -22.04 -2.23
C LYS A 436 -3.12 -22.38 -1.12
N VAL A 437 -1.98 -22.92 -1.50
CA VAL A 437 -0.81 -23.07 -0.63
C VAL A 437 0.37 -22.40 -1.32
N GLY A 438 1.08 -21.57 -0.59
CA GLY A 438 2.22 -20.86 -1.13
C GLY A 438 3.14 -20.33 -0.06
N ALA A 439 4.19 -19.66 -0.48
CA ALA A 439 5.16 -19.05 0.43
C ALA A 439 5.57 -17.66 -0.06
N HIS A 440 5.95 -16.82 0.89
CA HIS A 440 6.59 -15.54 0.66
C HIS A 440 8.00 -15.59 1.25
N ALA A 441 9.02 -15.62 0.40
CA ALA A 441 10.42 -15.65 0.84
C ALA A 441 11.15 -14.37 0.44
N ILE A 442 11.94 -13.81 1.37
CA ILE A 442 12.65 -12.54 1.20
C ILE A 442 14.16 -12.78 1.28
N PHE A 443 14.86 -12.48 0.20
CA PHE A 443 16.32 -12.56 0.10
C PHE A 443 16.86 -11.15 -0.15
N ALA A 444 17.35 -10.48 0.91
CA ALA A 444 17.77 -9.09 0.88
C ALA A 444 19.26 -8.93 1.04
N GLY A 445 19.88 -8.15 0.17
CA GLY A 445 21.28 -7.72 0.26
C GLY A 445 21.56 -6.89 1.53
N VAL A 446 22.83 -6.67 1.83
CA VAL A 446 23.26 -6.01 3.08
C VAL A 446 22.83 -4.55 3.15
N ASP A 447 22.72 -3.87 2.01
CA ASP A 447 22.34 -2.45 1.88
C ASP A 447 20.91 -2.26 1.34
N SER A 448 20.15 -3.37 1.19
CA SER A 448 18.77 -3.31 0.74
C SER A 448 17.86 -2.69 1.82
N PRO A 449 16.86 -1.85 1.42
CA PRO A 449 15.85 -1.33 2.35
C PRO A 449 15.07 -2.44 3.08
N PHE A 450 14.90 -3.62 2.45
CA PHE A 450 14.19 -4.76 3.03
C PHE A 450 15.05 -5.68 3.88
N ARG A 451 16.34 -5.36 4.06
CA ARG A 451 17.24 -6.15 4.92
C ARG A 451 16.74 -6.34 6.35
N PRO A 452 16.17 -5.33 7.02
CA PRO A 452 15.65 -5.49 8.38
C PRO A 452 14.48 -6.49 8.45
N VAL A 453 13.62 -6.52 7.43
CA VAL A 453 12.39 -7.32 7.38
C VAL A 453 12.54 -8.67 6.69
N ARG A 454 13.75 -9.07 6.30
CA ARG A 454 14.02 -10.36 5.60
C ARG A 454 13.57 -11.62 6.36
N LYS A 455 13.21 -11.46 7.64
CA LYS A 455 12.71 -12.56 8.49
C LYS A 455 11.19 -12.69 8.44
N ASN A 456 10.48 -11.78 7.75
CA ASN A 456 9.02 -11.74 7.69
C ASN A 456 8.41 -12.67 6.62
N GLY A 457 9.25 -13.47 5.96
CA GLY A 457 8.74 -14.49 5.04
C GLY A 457 7.87 -15.52 5.76
N ASP A 458 6.85 -16.01 5.07
CA ASP A 458 5.84 -16.91 5.60
C ASP A 458 5.45 -18.03 4.63
N LEU A 459 4.85 -19.08 5.16
CA LEU A 459 4.09 -20.10 4.45
C LEU A 459 2.61 -19.81 4.71
N TYR A 460 1.77 -19.88 3.68
CA TYR A 460 0.36 -19.60 3.81
C TYR A 460 -0.55 -20.69 3.26
N LEU A 461 -1.74 -20.76 3.87
CA LEU A 461 -2.90 -21.45 3.37
C LEU A 461 -4.02 -20.44 3.21
N GLN A 462 -4.57 -20.36 2.00
CA GLN A 462 -5.73 -19.53 1.70
C GLN A 462 -6.88 -20.39 1.19
N VAL A 463 -8.09 -20.08 1.62
CA VAL A 463 -9.32 -20.66 1.08
C VAL A 463 -10.25 -19.52 0.71
N GLY A 464 -10.62 -19.44 -0.55
CA GLY A 464 -11.57 -18.48 -1.08
C GLY A 464 -12.81 -19.17 -1.63
N TYR A 465 -14.00 -18.66 -1.31
CA TYR A 465 -15.25 -19.09 -1.90
C TYR A 465 -16.08 -17.89 -2.33
N ALA A 466 -16.46 -17.84 -3.59
CA ALA A 466 -17.33 -16.80 -4.17
C ALA A 466 -18.72 -17.39 -4.45
N PHE A 467 -19.78 -16.64 -4.15
CA PHE A 467 -21.18 -17.04 -4.35
C PHE A 467 -22.05 -15.89 -4.84
#